data_3238a1fb67ad6b317ba2858bf856ac92
#
_entry.id   3238a1fb67ad6b317ba2858bf856ac92
#
_cell.length_a   1.000
_cell.length_b   1.000
_cell.length_c   1.000
_cell.angle_alpha   90.00
_cell.angle_beta   90.00
_cell.angle_gamma   90.00
#
_symmetry.space_group_name_H-M   'P 1'
#
loop_
_entity.id
_entity.type
_entity.pdbx_description
1 polymer ?
#
loop_
_entity_poly.entity_id
_entity_poly.type
_entity_poly.pdbx_seq_one_letter_code
_entity_poly.pdbx_strand_id
1 'polypeptide(L)'
;MAAGPGSTRGGTAIVEMALVIPLLATFLLGVCEIGQMQRVHSYLSEAAHKGCVAGTLPGSSNADVINDVKNSLTACRLTASAAVITIQVNGVVGSVARANRNDKITVTVAIPTSAAMWTGSSVFVSRSSTQSETTVMLRQG
;
A
#
# COMPACT_ATOMS: atom_id res chain seq x y z
N MET A 1 55.35 -6.54 42.58
CA MET A 1 54.50 -5.63 41.76
C MET A 1 53.61 -6.53 40.92
N ALA A 2 52.37 -6.80 41.36
CA ALA A 2 51.49 -7.77 40.72
C ALA A 2 50.56 -7.02 39.77
N ALA A 3 50.61 -7.35 38.49
CA ALA A 3 49.70 -6.85 37.50
C ALA A 3 48.31 -7.48 37.72
N GLY A 4 47.30 -6.64 37.96
CA GLY A 4 45.93 -7.09 38.21
C GLY A 4 45.26 -7.64 36.95
N PRO A 5 44.31 -8.57 37.04
CA PRO A 5 43.56 -9.11 35.93
C PRO A 5 42.43 -8.12 35.54
N GLY A 6 42.74 -7.22 34.66
CA GLY A 6 41.78 -6.18 34.29
C GLY A 6 41.70 -5.99 32.79
N SER A 7 40.96 -6.85 32.04
CA SER A 7 40.35 -6.44 30.75
C SER A 7 39.49 -7.51 30.03
N THR A 8 39.16 -8.63 30.63
CA THR A 8 38.32 -9.66 29.96
C THR A 8 36.84 -9.23 29.82
N ARG A 9 36.35 -8.35 30.69
CA ARG A 9 34.96 -7.86 30.66
C ARG A 9 34.64 -7.00 29.45
N GLY A 10 35.59 -6.21 28.96
CA GLY A 10 35.39 -5.36 27.79
C GLY A 10 35.27 -6.15 26.47
N GLY A 11 36.05 -7.25 26.34
CA GLY A 11 36.00 -8.13 25.19
C GLY A 11 34.69 -8.88 25.04
N THR A 12 34.09 -9.36 26.12
CA THR A 12 32.81 -10.06 26.11
C THR A 12 31.67 -9.14 25.70
N ALA A 13 31.63 -7.90 26.21
CA ALA A 13 30.63 -6.92 25.87
C ALA A 13 30.67 -6.53 24.37
N ILE A 14 31.85 -6.43 23.77
CA ILE A 14 31.99 -6.13 22.32
C ILE A 14 31.43 -7.28 21.48
N VAL A 15 31.70 -8.53 21.82
CA VAL A 15 31.18 -9.71 21.11
C VAL A 15 29.67 -9.80 21.26
N GLU A 16 29.11 -9.50 22.43
CA GLU A 16 27.69 -9.48 22.68
C GLU A 16 26.99 -8.38 21.80
N MET A 17 27.55 -7.18 21.78
CA MET A 17 27.04 -6.10 20.93
C MET A 17 27.14 -6.43 19.43
N ALA A 18 28.21 -7.11 19.00
CA ALA A 18 28.37 -7.52 17.61
C ALA A 18 27.30 -8.50 17.14
N LEU A 19 26.72 -9.28 18.04
CA LEU A 19 25.59 -10.18 17.75
C LEU A 19 24.24 -9.45 17.85
N VAL A 20 24.07 -8.56 18.81
CA VAL A 20 22.80 -7.85 19.05
C VAL A 20 22.51 -6.81 17.98
N ILE A 21 23.53 -6.07 17.51
CA ILE A 21 23.32 -4.99 16.51
C ILE A 21 22.71 -5.49 15.20
N PRO A 22 23.21 -6.55 14.55
CA PRO A 22 22.60 -7.06 13.31
C PRO A 22 21.17 -7.56 13.52
N LEU A 23 20.89 -8.20 14.66
CA LEU A 23 19.56 -8.68 14.99
C LEU A 23 18.58 -7.51 15.16
N LEU A 24 18.99 -6.49 15.90
CA LEU A 24 18.19 -5.27 16.08
C LEU A 24 17.96 -4.53 14.78
N ALA A 25 19.00 -4.41 13.94
CA ALA A 25 18.87 -3.78 12.62
C ALA A 25 17.87 -4.51 11.72
N THR A 26 17.93 -5.85 11.69
CA THR A 26 16.98 -6.67 10.92
C THR A 26 15.55 -6.49 11.43
N PHE A 27 15.36 -6.45 12.73
CA PHE A 27 14.05 -6.19 13.34
C PHE A 27 13.50 -4.81 12.97
N LEU A 28 14.33 -3.77 13.05
CA LEU A 28 13.94 -2.41 12.67
C LEU A 28 13.55 -2.31 11.18
N LEU A 29 14.29 -2.98 10.29
CA LEU A 29 13.94 -3.06 8.87
C LEU A 29 12.57 -3.70 8.67
N GLY A 30 12.26 -4.79 9.36
CA GLY A 30 10.96 -5.43 9.30
C GLY A 30 9.80 -4.52 9.73
N VAL A 31 9.99 -3.77 10.81
CA VAL A 31 8.99 -2.78 11.28
C VAL A 31 8.78 -1.68 10.23
N CYS A 32 9.85 -1.20 9.60
CA CYS A 32 9.76 -0.21 8.52
C CYS A 32 9.00 -0.75 7.30
N GLU A 33 9.23 -2.00 6.90
CA GLU A 33 8.50 -2.63 5.78
C GLU A 33 7.00 -2.73 6.06
N ILE A 34 6.61 -3.17 7.26
CA ILE A 34 5.20 -3.24 7.66
C ILE A 34 4.56 -1.85 7.64
N GLY A 35 5.26 -0.83 8.15
CA GLY A 35 4.79 0.55 8.14
C GLY A 35 4.55 1.09 6.73
N GLN A 36 5.40 0.73 5.76
CA GLN A 36 5.20 1.08 4.35
C GLN A 36 3.97 0.40 3.76
N MET A 37 3.78 -0.90 4.01
CA MET A 37 2.59 -1.62 3.56
C MET A 37 1.29 -0.99 4.05
N GLN A 38 1.22 -0.60 5.32
CA GLN A 38 0.06 0.06 5.90
C GLN A 38 -0.25 1.40 5.22
N ARG A 39 0.78 2.17 4.89
CA ARG A 39 0.59 3.43 4.14
C ARG A 39 0.04 3.19 2.74
N VAL A 40 0.61 2.24 2.02
CA VAL A 40 0.12 1.88 0.68
C VAL A 40 -1.34 1.43 0.73
N HIS A 41 -1.70 0.58 1.69
CA HIS A 41 -3.07 0.15 1.93
C HIS A 41 -4.02 1.35 2.14
N SER A 42 -3.64 2.29 3.01
CA SER A 42 -4.43 3.49 3.27
C SER A 42 -4.60 4.36 2.01
N TYR A 43 -3.54 4.52 1.21
CA TYR A 43 -3.60 5.29 -0.04
C TYR A 43 -4.48 4.62 -1.10
N LEU A 44 -4.42 3.30 -1.21
CA LEU A 44 -5.30 2.55 -2.11
C LEU A 44 -6.76 2.66 -1.69
N SER A 45 -7.04 2.57 -0.39
CA SER A 45 -8.39 2.75 0.16
C SER A 45 -8.94 4.14 -0.13
N GLU A 46 -8.12 5.18 0.07
CA GLU A 46 -8.51 6.56 -0.27
C GLU A 46 -8.76 6.74 -1.77
N ALA A 47 -7.89 6.19 -2.63
CA ALA A 47 -8.05 6.27 -4.07
C ALA A 47 -9.30 5.53 -4.55
N ALA A 48 -9.58 4.34 -4.03
CA ALA A 48 -10.79 3.58 -4.32
C ALA A 48 -12.04 4.32 -3.86
N HIS A 49 -11.99 4.95 -2.69
CA HIS A 49 -13.09 5.77 -2.18
C HIS A 49 -13.38 6.97 -3.08
N LYS A 50 -12.37 7.75 -3.47
CA LYS A 50 -12.52 8.88 -4.40
C LYS A 50 -13.07 8.44 -5.76
N GLY A 51 -12.57 7.32 -6.28
CA GLY A 51 -13.10 6.74 -7.51
C GLY A 51 -14.58 6.33 -7.38
N CYS A 52 -14.97 5.72 -6.25
CA CYS A 52 -16.38 5.41 -6.00
C CYS A 52 -17.24 6.65 -5.92
N VAL A 53 -16.81 7.69 -5.21
CA VAL A 53 -17.53 8.97 -5.12
C VAL A 53 -17.75 9.55 -6.52
N ALA A 54 -16.69 9.61 -7.34
CA ALA A 54 -16.80 10.08 -8.73
C ALA A 54 -17.81 9.25 -9.54
N GLY A 55 -17.79 7.93 -9.36
CA GLY A 55 -18.73 7.02 -10.05
C GLY A 55 -20.19 7.15 -9.60
N THR A 56 -20.45 7.66 -8.39
CA THR A 56 -21.82 7.85 -7.89
C THR A 56 -22.48 9.12 -8.42
N LEU A 57 -21.71 10.05 -8.98
CA LEU A 57 -22.24 11.30 -9.48
C LEU A 57 -23.06 11.09 -10.77
N PRO A 58 -24.18 11.82 -10.95
CA PRO A 58 -24.95 11.77 -12.19
C PRO A 58 -24.10 12.22 -13.38
N GLY A 59 -24.16 11.47 -14.49
CA GLY A 59 -23.42 11.80 -15.71
C GLY A 59 -21.95 11.41 -15.73
N SER A 60 -21.44 10.80 -14.65
CA SER A 60 -20.05 10.32 -14.60
C SER A 60 -19.80 9.16 -15.57
N SER A 61 -18.58 9.10 -16.08
CA SER A 61 -18.09 8.04 -16.95
C SER A 61 -17.00 7.20 -16.25
N ASN A 62 -16.68 6.02 -16.81
CA ASN A 62 -15.54 5.23 -16.32
C ASN A 62 -14.22 6.00 -16.42
N ALA A 63 -14.09 6.91 -17.40
CA ALA A 63 -12.89 7.72 -17.56
C ALA A 63 -12.71 8.69 -16.37
N ASP A 64 -13.78 9.29 -15.88
CA ASP A 64 -13.74 10.20 -14.73
C ASP A 64 -13.30 9.43 -13.48
N VAL A 65 -13.89 8.27 -13.24
CA VAL A 65 -13.49 7.38 -12.13
C VAL A 65 -12.01 7.02 -12.20
N ILE A 66 -11.53 6.59 -13.37
CA ILE A 66 -10.12 6.20 -13.57
C ILE A 66 -9.19 7.39 -13.38
N ASN A 67 -9.56 8.57 -13.85
CA ASN A 67 -8.75 9.78 -13.70
C ASN A 67 -8.65 10.21 -12.24
N ASP A 68 -9.75 10.18 -11.48
CA ASP A 68 -9.75 10.54 -10.07
C ASP A 68 -8.92 9.57 -9.23
N VAL A 69 -9.03 8.25 -9.52
CA VAL A 69 -8.17 7.25 -8.87
C VAL A 69 -6.70 7.51 -9.20
N LYS A 70 -6.34 7.72 -10.47
CA LYS A 70 -4.96 7.98 -10.89
C LYS A 70 -4.40 9.26 -10.28
N ASN A 71 -5.19 10.33 -10.25
CA ASN A 71 -4.80 11.60 -9.62
C ASN A 71 -4.54 11.42 -8.12
N SER A 72 -5.39 10.66 -7.43
CA SER A 72 -5.21 10.35 -6.01
C SER A 72 -3.93 9.56 -5.77
N LEU A 73 -3.66 8.52 -6.56
CA LEU A 73 -2.42 7.72 -6.46
C LEU A 73 -1.17 8.56 -6.71
N THR A 74 -1.21 9.43 -7.74
CA THR A 74 -0.11 10.33 -8.08
C THR A 74 0.17 11.33 -6.95
N ALA A 75 -0.88 11.88 -6.32
CA ALA A 75 -0.74 12.76 -5.15
C ALA A 75 -0.05 12.06 -3.98
N CYS A 76 -0.26 10.76 -3.83
CA CYS A 76 0.39 9.92 -2.81
C CYS A 76 1.76 9.38 -3.25
N ARG A 77 2.30 9.84 -4.38
CA ARG A 77 3.58 9.40 -4.98
C ARG A 77 3.64 7.91 -5.32
N LEU A 78 2.50 7.28 -5.54
CA LEU A 78 2.42 5.92 -6.06
C LEU A 78 2.45 5.92 -7.59
N THR A 79 2.98 4.84 -8.17
CA THR A 79 3.07 4.69 -9.63
C THR A 79 1.68 4.37 -10.21
N ALA A 80 0.93 5.41 -10.56
CA ALA A 80 -0.44 5.27 -11.05
C ALA A 80 -0.55 4.44 -12.36
N SER A 81 0.53 4.36 -13.16
CA SER A 81 0.59 3.54 -14.36
C SER A 81 0.64 2.03 -14.08
N ALA A 82 1.09 1.63 -12.89
CA ALA A 82 1.12 0.22 -12.47
C ALA A 82 -0.17 -0.22 -11.78
N ALA A 83 -1.11 0.71 -11.53
CA ALA A 83 -2.37 0.42 -10.87
C ALA A 83 -3.36 -0.23 -11.85
N VAL A 84 -3.93 -1.35 -11.43
CA VAL A 84 -5.06 -1.99 -12.10
C VAL A 84 -6.34 -1.52 -11.42
N ILE A 85 -7.19 -0.83 -12.17
CA ILE A 85 -8.45 -0.28 -11.67
C ILE A 85 -9.60 -1.08 -12.28
N THR A 86 -10.38 -1.73 -11.43
CA THR A 86 -11.55 -2.51 -11.85
C THR A 86 -12.82 -1.82 -11.35
N ILE A 87 -13.73 -1.54 -12.28
CA ILE A 87 -15.01 -0.90 -11.99
C ILE A 87 -16.12 -1.92 -12.24
N GLN A 88 -16.98 -2.12 -11.26
CA GLN A 88 -18.12 -3.02 -11.36
C GLN A 88 -19.41 -2.28 -10.97
N VAL A 89 -20.47 -2.59 -11.67
CA VAL A 89 -21.83 -2.16 -11.36
C VAL A 89 -22.65 -3.40 -11.02
N ASN A 90 -23.20 -3.46 -9.82
CA ASN A 90 -23.93 -4.62 -9.31
C ASN A 90 -23.14 -5.94 -9.36
N GLY A 91 -21.81 -5.86 -9.17
CA GLY A 91 -20.92 -7.04 -9.19
C GLY A 91 -20.46 -7.48 -10.58
N VAL A 92 -20.86 -6.80 -11.64
CA VAL A 92 -20.44 -7.09 -13.03
C VAL A 92 -19.56 -5.95 -13.53
N VAL A 93 -18.46 -6.29 -14.19
CA VAL A 93 -17.59 -5.28 -14.85
C VAL A 93 -18.43 -4.53 -15.89
N GLY A 94 -18.56 -3.22 -15.73
CA GLY A 94 -19.47 -2.43 -16.55
C GLY A 94 -19.17 -0.94 -16.55
N SER A 95 -20.04 -0.19 -17.22
CA SER A 95 -19.94 1.26 -17.32
C SER A 95 -20.80 1.94 -16.27
N VAL A 96 -20.19 2.83 -15.46
CA VAL A 96 -20.93 3.66 -14.51
C VAL A 96 -21.92 4.60 -15.21
N ALA A 97 -21.69 4.98 -16.47
CA ALA A 97 -22.60 5.81 -17.23
C ALA A 97 -23.99 5.16 -17.46
N ARG A 98 -24.07 3.84 -17.40
CA ARG A 98 -25.31 3.06 -17.55
C ARG A 98 -25.94 2.65 -16.22
N ALA A 99 -25.31 2.97 -15.11
CA ALA A 99 -25.81 2.63 -13.80
C ALA A 99 -27.05 3.47 -13.47
N ASN A 100 -28.06 2.84 -12.88
CA ASN A 100 -29.28 3.48 -12.41
C ASN A 100 -29.13 3.96 -10.96
N ARG A 101 -30.11 4.72 -10.51
CA ARG A 101 -30.23 5.09 -9.09
C ARG A 101 -30.29 3.84 -8.23
N ASN A 102 -29.57 3.85 -7.11
CA ASN A 102 -29.39 2.72 -6.17
C ASN A 102 -28.56 1.55 -6.71
N ASP A 103 -27.99 1.61 -7.90
CA ASP A 103 -27.02 0.60 -8.33
C ASP A 103 -25.76 0.66 -7.46
N LYS A 104 -25.23 -0.52 -7.19
CA LYS A 104 -24.03 -0.71 -6.38
C LYS A 104 -22.79 -0.51 -7.26
N ILE A 105 -22.05 0.56 -7.04
CA ILE A 105 -20.77 0.82 -7.71
C ILE A 105 -19.65 0.32 -6.83
N THR A 106 -18.80 -0.54 -7.40
CA THR A 106 -17.63 -1.11 -6.74
C THR A 106 -16.39 -0.71 -7.53
N VAL A 107 -15.45 -0.05 -6.87
CA VAL A 107 -14.15 0.28 -7.43
C VAL A 107 -13.09 -0.48 -6.66
N THR A 108 -12.33 -1.30 -7.38
CA THR A 108 -11.17 -2.03 -6.84
C THR A 108 -9.90 -1.44 -7.47
N VAL A 109 -8.97 -1.05 -6.62
CA VAL A 109 -7.66 -0.54 -7.03
C VAL A 109 -6.59 -1.52 -6.53
N ALA A 110 -5.78 -2.04 -7.44
CA ALA A 110 -4.72 -2.98 -7.14
C ALA A 110 -3.37 -2.48 -7.66
N ILE A 111 -2.33 -2.60 -6.85
CA ILE A 111 -0.96 -2.25 -7.23
C ILE A 111 -0.02 -3.40 -6.84
N PRO A 112 0.90 -3.82 -7.72
CA PRO A 112 1.93 -4.77 -7.36
C PRO A 112 2.88 -4.15 -6.31
N THR A 113 3.26 -4.93 -5.32
CA THR A 113 4.13 -4.48 -4.22
C THR A 113 5.44 -3.89 -4.71
N SER A 114 5.96 -4.41 -5.84
CA SER A 114 7.18 -3.90 -6.49
C SER A 114 7.07 -2.44 -6.97
N ALA A 115 5.86 -1.97 -7.29
CA ALA A 115 5.60 -0.59 -7.73
C ALA A 115 5.17 0.33 -6.58
N ALA A 116 4.83 -0.24 -5.43
CA ALA A 116 4.36 0.47 -4.26
C ALA A 116 5.47 0.79 -3.25
N MET A 117 6.56 0.01 -3.25
CA MET A 117 7.68 0.20 -2.32
C MET A 117 8.81 1.02 -2.96
N TRP A 118 9.23 2.08 -2.29
CA TRP A 118 10.36 2.94 -2.70
C TRP A 118 11.73 2.38 -2.33
N THR A 119 11.79 1.49 -1.33
CA THR A 119 12.99 0.73 -1.01
C THR A 119 13.06 -0.47 -1.94
N GLY A 120 13.94 -0.44 -2.93
CA GLY A 120 14.08 -1.49 -3.96
C GLY A 120 14.42 -2.90 -3.47
N SER A 121 14.50 -3.15 -2.17
CA SER A 121 14.69 -4.45 -1.54
C SER A 121 13.66 -4.64 -0.42
N SER A 122 12.70 -5.52 -0.63
CA SER A 122 11.90 -6.09 0.45
C SER A 122 12.66 -7.28 1.04
N VAL A 123 12.89 -7.28 2.35
CA VAL A 123 13.57 -8.37 3.05
C VAL A 123 12.57 -9.44 3.46
N PHE A 124 11.35 -9.03 3.85
CA PHE A 124 10.33 -9.93 4.40
C PHE A 124 9.09 -10.06 3.52
N VAL A 125 8.84 -9.12 2.59
CA VAL A 125 7.63 -9.12 1.76
C VAL A 125 7.94 -9.58 0.35
N SER A 126 7.15 -10.54 -0.16
CA SER A 126 7.31 -11.02 -1.53
C SER A 126 6.99 -9.92 -2.55
N ARG A 127 7.89 -9.69 -3.51
CA ARG A 127 7.69 -8.73 -4.62
C ARG A 127 6.55 -9.11 -5.56
N SER A 128 6.16 -10.37 -5.57
CA SER A 128 5.07 -10.88 -6.41
C SER A 128 3.69 -10.69 -5.79
N SER A 129 3.60 -10.18 -4.55
CA SER A 129 2.32 -9.87 -3.94
C SER A 129 1.70 -8.62 -4.54
N THR A 130 0.37 -8.61 -4.63
CA THR A 130 -0.41 -7.45 -5.08
C THR A 130 -1.23 -6.96 -3.90
N GLN A 131 -1.20 -5.65 -3.67
CA GLN A 131 -2.08 -5.00 -2.71
C GLN A 131 -3.32 -4.49 -3.43
N SER A 132 -4.49 -4.80 -2.91
CA SER A 132 -5.75 -4.37 -3.50
C SER A 132 -6.72 -3.91 -2.43
N GLU A 133 -7.42 -2.83 -2.73
CA GLU A 133 -8.50 -2.30 -1.93
C GLU A 133 -9.75 -2.14 -2.76
N THR A 134 -10.88 -2.38 -2.11
CA THR A 134 -12.20 -2.32 -2.74
C THR A 134 -13.12 -1.44 -1.94
N THR A 135 -13.69 -0.45 -2.59
CA THR A 135 -14.74 0.39 -2.00
C THR A 135 -16.03 0.20 -2.74
N VAL A 136 -17.13 0.23 -2.02
CA VAL A 136 -18.48 0.03 -2.54
C VAL A 136 -19.38 1.16 -2.09
N MET A 137 -20.08 1.78 -3.03
CA MET A 137 -21.08 2.82 -2.76
C MET A 137 -22.33 2.63 -3.61
N LEU A 138 -23.43 3.16 -3.16
CA LEU A 138 -24.68 3.20 -3.92
C LEU A 138 -24.72 4.49 -4.74
N ARG A 139 -25.15 4.39 -6.00
CA ARG A 139 -25.33 5.54 -6.88
C ARG A 139 -26.44 6.44 -6.34
N GLN A 140 -26.10 7.71 -6.20
CA GLN A 140 -27.07 8.75 -5.87
C GLN A 140 -27.63 9.27 -7.19
N GLY A 141 -28.91 9.21 -7.36
CA GLY A 141 -29.60 9.63 -8.57
C GLY A 141 -30.04 11.07 -8.52
#